data_c7c64283a1b1113b415629f1303229d9
#
_entry.id   c7c64283a1b1113b415629f1303229d9
#
_cell.length_a   1.000
_cell.length_b   1.000
_cell.length_c   1.000
_cell.angle_alpha   90.00
_cell.angle_beta   90.00
_cell.angle_gamma   90.00
#
_symmetry.space_group_name_H-M   'P 1'
#
loop_
_entity.id
_entity.type
_entity.pdbx_description
1 polymer ?
#
loop_
_entity_poly.entity_id
_entity_poly.type
_entity_poly.pdbx_seq_one_letter_code
_entity_poly.pdbx_strand_id
1 'polypeptide(L)'
;GDQIMQFLFAPAVRMMNSLRFATRFILIGAAGGVLIAGLMFQFLQSVGERLRTTKAEQTGVSHVVALRETSQLLDQHLLASSLFSLGESASEKDAAALRERIGVALSAARKTGLEGAGPDLEQAWLALEKEWDVFNSVIGASSTPEIRELHQRFGDRLAAQARLIADHAGLPLDPEVDTNYLYDTLVNRLPQLFEALGQIRLKASSIASIQMIDAADIGRLERLTADAIAQLARIRENTEKIGKAAPAFKPALDKGLDDIQAGLDRMRRVIDGSLVNVADINIPVAEALSKTDAPRQTAADLEKTVIAALTERLAERAGALSDQRSVNLGLVALGLALAGYLSMGSYLSLQQGTEHLLEGGRRLADGELAYRIDVGSRDEFADIADSFNRMAGSFGEVINTLKSSADNLSRTAGAMNEATRQVAGGSAEQSRLTQETASSANAMSDSIGEVASNAGEVDQIARDGRTKTDEGY
;
A
#
# COMPACT_ATOMS: atom_id res chain seq x y z
N GLY A 1 25.18 31.43 7.95
CA GLY A 1 24.19 30.33 8.04
C GLY A 1 23.13 30.61 9.09
N ASP A 2 23.49 31.03 10.30
CA ASP A 2 22.59 31.13 11.45
C ASP A 2 21.49 32.20 11.32
N GLN A 3 21.78 33.34 10.74
CA GLN A 3 20.77 34.42 10.59
C GLN A 3 19.67 34.07 9.59
N ILE A 4 19.96 33.35 8.51
CA ILE A 4 18.97 32.91 7.52
C ILE A 4 18.07 31.83 8.13
N MET A 5 18.63 30.91 8.90
CA MET A 5 17.87 29.89 9.62
C MET A 5 16.95 30.53 10.67
N GLN A 6 17.45 31.47 11.46
CA GLN A 6 16.60 32.17 12.45
C GLN A 6 15.44 32.94 11.81
N PHE A 7 15.65 33.58 10.66
CA PHE A 7 14.58 34.28 9.94
C PHE A 7 13.52 33.28 9.37
N LEU A 8 13.97 32.18 8.78
CA LEU A 8 13.07 31.18 8.17
C LEU A 8 12.19 30.50 9.23
N PHE A 9 12.75 30.18 10.40
CA PHE A 9 12.04 29.49 11.47
C PHE A 9 11.36 30.41 12.49
N ALA A 10 11.55 31.73 12.41
CA ALA A 10 10.98 32.70 13.33
C ALA A 10 9.45 32.60 13.51
N PRO A 11 8.63 32.36 12.44
CA PRO A 11 7.19 32.18 12.63
C PRO A 11 6.85 30.90 13.40
N ALA A 12 7.55 29.78 13.06
CA ALA A 12 7.35 28.52 13.75
C ALA A 12 7.76 28.58 15.22
N VAL A 13 8.88 29.27 15.54
CA VAL A 13 9.35 29.47 16.91
C VAL A 13 8.34 30.31 17.70
N ARG A 14 7.80 31.41 17.12
CA ARG A 14 6.78 32.22 17.79
C ARG A 14 5.52 31.42 18.08
N MET A 15 5.03 30.62 17.11
CA MET A 15 3.86 29.78 17.31
C MET A 15 4.12 28.74 18.41
N MET A 16 5.25 28.04 18.36
CA MET A 16 5.61 27.05 19.37
C MET A 16 5.74 27.68 20.77
N ASN A 17 6.35 28.86 20.90
CA ASN A 17 6.52 29.53 22.17
C ASN A 17 5.20 30.02 22.81
N SER A 18 4.12 30.17 22.03
CA SER A 18 2.79 30.49 22.57
C SER A 18 2.02 29.27 23.09
N LEU A 19 2.49 28.05 22.84
CA LEU A 19 1.82 26.80 23.19
C LEU A 19 2.43 26.16 24.45
N ARG A 20 1.58 25.49 25.24
CA ARG A 20 2.03 24.63 26.34
C ARG A 20 2.82 23.46 25.77
N PHE A 21 3.74 22.90 26.56
CA PHE A 21 4.66 21.84 26.14
C PHE A 21 3.92 20.64 25.55
N ALA A 22 2.89 20.14 26.23
CA ALA A 22 2.02 19.06 25.76
C ALA A 22 1.43 19.35 24.36
N THR A 23 0.96 20.57 24.15
CA THR A 23 0.34 20.98 22.87
C THR A 23 1.35 20.99 21.71
N ARG A 24 2.61 21.32 21.97
CA ARG A 24 3.69 21.27 20.96
C ARG A 24 3.94 19.84 20.48
N PHE A 25 4.01 18.87 21.41
CA PHE A 25 4.17 17.44 21.07
C PHE A 25 2.98 16.88 20.29
N ILE A 26 1.76 17.20 20.73
CA ILE A 26 0.54 16.80 20.03
C ILE A 26 0.54 17.37 18.61
N LEU A 27 0.93 18.63 18.42
CA LEU A 27 0.94 19.27 17.11
C LEU A 27 1.97 18.67 16.16
N ILE A 28 3.19 18.40 16.64
CA ILE A 28 4.25 17.73 15.85
C ILE A 28 3.85 16.30 15.53
N GLY A 29 3.34 15.56 16.53
CA GLY A 29 2.86 14.19 16.34
C GLY A 29 1.67 14.12 15.38
N ALA A 30 0.72 15.04 15.49
CA ALA A 30 -0.42 15.13 14.59
C ALA A 30 0.01 15.48 13.14
N ALA A 31 0.92 16.43 12.97
CA ALA A 31 1.45 16.78 11.66
C ALA A 31 2.16 15.59 10.98
N GLY A 32 3.02 14.89 11.73
CA GLY A 32 3.66 13.65 11.27
C GLY A 32 2.65 12.54 10.96
N GLY A 33 1.66 12.36 11.85
CA GLY A 33 0.58 11.40 11.67
C GLY A 33 -0.28 11.65 10.43
N VAL A 34 -0.65 12.89 10.17
CA VAL A 34 -1.40 13.30 8.96
C VAL A 34 -0.60 13.01 7.69
N LEU A 35 0.70 13.28 7.70
CA LEU A 35 1.58 13.03 6.56
C LEU A 35 1.71 11.53 6.27
N ILE A 36 1.94 10.73 7.30
CA ILE A 36 1.98 9.26 7.19
C ILE A 36 0.63 8.72 6.73
N ALA A 37 -0.48 9.20 7.30
CA ALA A 37 -1.83 8.79 6.90
C ALA A 37 -2.13 9.15 5.43
N GLY A 38 -1.70 10.32 4.96
CA GLY A 38 -1.85 10.74 3.56
C GLY A 38 -1.07 9.86 2.58
N LEU A 39 0.20 9.59 2.86
CA LEU A 39 1.03 8.69 2.06
C LEU A 39 0.47 7.26 2.06
N MET A 40 0.00 6.79 3.21
CA MET A 40 -0.62 5.48 3.34
C MET A 40 -1.92 5.40 2.56
N PHE A 41 -2.78 6.40 2.65
CA PHE A 41 -4.02 6.45 1.88
C PHE A 41 -3.75 6.36 0.38
N GLN A 42 -2.79 7.14 -0.15
CA GLN A 42 -2.38 7.09 -1.54
C GLN A 42 -1.85 5.71 -1.95
N PHE A 43 -1.03 5.10 -1.09
CA PHE A 43 -0.50 3.76 -1.32
C PHE A 43 -1.59 2.70 -1.34
N LEU A 44 -2.48 2.69 -0.34
CA LEU A 44 -3.60 1.73 -0.24
C LEU A 44 -4.57 1.89 -1.41
N GLN A 45 -4.81 3.12 -1.88
CA GLN A 45 -5.61 3.39 -3.05
C GLN A 45 -4.96 2.76 -4.29
N SER A 46 -3.66 2.98 -4.51
CA SER A 46 -2.93 2.41 -5.65
C SER A 46 -2.96 0.86 -5.66
N VAL A 47 -2.66 0.22 -4.52
CA VAL A 47 -2.73 -1.24 -4.41
C VAL A 47 -4.18 -1.73 -4.56
N GLY A 48 -5.15 -1.01 -3.99
CA GLY A 48 -6.58 -1.31 -4.10
C GLY A 48 -7.08 -1.24 -5.54
N GLU A 49 -6.63 -0.27 -6.33
CA GLU A 49 -6.96 -0.15 -7.75
C GLU A 49 -6.38 -1.31 -8.56
N ARG A 50 -5.09 -1.65 -8.36
CA ARG A 50 -4.46 -2.80 -9.03
C ARG A 50 -5.18 -4.12 -8.69
N LEU A 51 -5.52 -4.34 -7.44
CA LEU A 51 -6.26 -5.53 -7.02
C LEU A 51 -7.66 -5.58 -7.64
N ARG A 52 -8.34 -4.43 -7.75
CA ARG A 52 -9.66 -4.32 -8.39
C ARG A 52 -9.55 -4.64 -9.88
N THR A 53 -8.56 -4.09 -10.58
CA THR A 53 -8.30 -4.37 -11.98
C THR A 53 -8.03 -5.87 -12.19
N THR A 54 -7.13 -6.47 -11.41
CA THR A 54 -6.83 -7.91 -11.52
C THR A 54 -8.06 -8.79 -11.28
N LYS A 55 -8.93 -8.42 -10.33
CA LYS A 55 -10.19 -9.13 -10.11
C LYS A 55 -11.18 -8.94 -11.26
N ALA A 56 -11.24 -7.77 -11.88
CA ALA A 56 -12.04 -7.54 -13.07
C ALA A 56 -11.54 -8.39 -14.24
N GLU A 57 -10.21 -8.48 -14.42
CA GLU A 57 -9.59 -9.36 -15.42
C GLU A 57 -9.94 -10.84 -15.18
N GLN A 58 -9.88 -11.34 -13.94
CA GLN A 58 -10.30 -12.70 -13.59
C GLN A 58 -11.76 -12.96 -13.97
N THR A 59 -12.64 -12.02 -13.64
CA THR A 59 -14.05 -12.10 -13.98
C THR A 59 -14.24 -12.08 -15.50
N GLY A 60 -13.54 -11.18 -16.19
CA GLY A 60 -13.57 -11.08 -17.65
C GLY A 60 -13.12 -12.37 -18.35
N VAL A 61 -12.04 -13.01 -17.85
CA VAL A 61 -11.60 -14.32 -18.36
C VAL A 61 -12.70 -15.37 -18.23
N SER A 62 -13.36 -15.46 -17.07
CA SER A 62 -14.45 -16.42 -16.85
C SER A 62 -15.60 -16.23 -17.83
N HIS A 63 -15.95 -14.98 -18.14
CA HIS A 63 -17.01 -14.66 -19.12
C HIS A 63 -16.58 -14.97 -20.56
N VAL A 64 -15.33 -14.67 -20.93
CA VAL A 64 -14.77 -15.02 -22.24
C VAL A 64 -14.79 -16.55 -22.43
N VAL A 65 -14.41 -17.30 -21.41
CA VAL A 65 -14.43 -18.77 -21.44
C VAL A 65 -15.84 -19.33 -21.68
N ALA A 66 -16.85 -18.76 -21.01
CA ALA A 66 -18.25 -19.17 -21.22
C ALA A 66 -18.73 -18.89 -22.66
N LEU A 67 -18.32 -17.78 -23.27
CA LEU A 67 -18.62 -17.49 -24.68
C LEU A 67 -17.84 -18.39 -25.64
N ARG A 68 -16.63 -18.79 -25.27
CA ARG A 68 -15.85 -19.76 -26.06
C ARG A 68 -16.52 -21.12 -26.14
N GLU A 69 -17.14 -21.60 -25.05
CA GLU A 69 -17.96 -22.82 -25.07
C GLU A 69 -19.11 -22.69 -26.07
N THR A 70 -19.84 -21.57 -26.05
CA THR A 70 -20.88 -21.28 -27.01
C THR A 70 -20.39 -21.29 -28.46
N SER A 71 -19.20 -20.69 -28.72
CA SER A 71 -18.59 -20.70 -30.08
C SER A 71 -18.23 -22.11 -30.53
N GLN A 72 -17.69 -22.94 -29.66
CA GLN A 72 -17.35 -24.33 -29.98
C GLN A 72 -18.61 -25.18 -30.33
N LEU A 73 -19.71 -24.93 -29.61
CA LEU A 73 -20.99 -25.58 -29.91
C LEU A 73 -21.55 -25.08 -31.26
N LEU A 74 -21.38 -23.81 -31.58
CA LEU A 74 -21.78 -23.24 -32.88
C LEU A 74 -21.01 -23.86 -34.05
N ASP A 75 -19.70 -24.09 -33.91
CA ASP A 75 -18.87 -24.76 -34.92
C ASP A 75 -19.36 -26.23 -35.15
N GLN A 76 -19.70 -26.94 -34.06
CA GLN A 76 -20.27 -28.29 -34.17
C GLN A 76 -21.63 -28.28 -34.86
N HIS A 77 -22.47 -27.30 -34.54
CA HIS A 77 -23.79 -27.11 -35.15
C HIS A 77 -23.65 -26.78 -36.65
N LEU A 78 -22.69 -25.95 -37.05
CA LEU A 78 -22.42 -25.66 -38.48
C LEU A 78 -22.13 -26.95 -39.24
N LEU A 79 -21.28 -27.83 -38.69
CA LEU A 79 -20.95 -29.10 -39.31
C LEU A 79 -22.20 -30.00 -39.43
N ALA A 80 -22.92 -30.22 -38.31
CA ALA A 80 -24.09 -31.07 -38.29
C ALA A 80 -25.19 -30.61 -39.26
N SER A 81 -25.48 -29.27 -39.25
CA SER A 81 -26.47 -28.69 -40.15
C SER A 81 -26.04 -28.76 -41.63
N SER A 82 -24.75 -28.58 -41.88
CA SER A 82 -24.24 -28.68 -43.27
C SER A 82 -24.31 -30.14 -43.79
N LEU A 83 -23.96 -31.13 -42.97
CA LEU A 83 -24.08 -32.56 -43.34
C LEU A 83 -25.53 -32.98 -43.55
N PHE A 84 -26.46 -32.49 -42.69
CA PHE A 84 -27.89 -32.72 -42.89
C PHE A 84 -28.37 -32.16 -44.24
N SER A 85 -27.95 -30.92 -44.56
CA SER A 85 -28.31 -30.33 -45.87
C SER A 85 -27.73 -31.06 -47.11
N LEU A 86 -26.67 -31.87 -46.89
CA LEU A 86 -26.08 -32.74 -47.94
C LEU A 86 -26.72 -34.16 -47.99
N GLY A 87 -27.74 -34.42 -47.15
CA GLY A 87 -28.48 -35.67 -47.15
C GLY A 87 -28.12 -36.66 -46.05
N GLU A 88 -27.19 -36.31 -45.13
CA GLU A 88 -26.83 -37.12 -43.97
C GLU A 88 -27.90 -36.98 -42.87
N SER A 89 -28.99 -37.77 -42.99
CA SER A 89 -30.17 -37.66 -42.12
C SER A 89 -29.86 -37.89 -40.62
N ALA A 90 -28.83 -38.66 -40.26
CA ALA A 90 -28.42 -38.84 -38.87
C ALA A 90 -28.00 -37.53 -38.20
N SER A 91 -27.50 -36.55 -38.97
CA SER A 91 -27.01 -35.26 -38.47
C SER A 91 -28.13 -34.27 -38.08
N GLU A 92 -29.40 -34.56 -38.41
CA GLU A 92 -30.55 -33.75 -38.03
C GLU A 92 -30.73 -33.70 -36.50
N LYS A 93 -30.68 -34.86 -35.84
CA LYS A 93 -30.79 -34.94 -34.37
C LYS A 93 -29.63 -34.24 -33.67
N ASP A 94 -28.43 -34.40 -34.21
CA ASP A 94 -27.24 -33.78 -33.66
C ASP A 94 -27.31 -32.25 -33.78
N ALA A 95 -27.76 -31.74 -34.93
CA ALA A 95 -27.97 -30.31 -35.13
C ALA A 95 -29.03 -29.75 -34.16
N ALA A 96 -30.17 -30.44 -33.97
CA ALA A 96 -31.21 -30.01 -33.04
C ALA A 96 -30.71 -30.00 -31.58
N ALA A 97 -30.01 -31.02 -31.12
CA ALA A 97 -29.45 -31.12 -29.79
C ALA A 97 -28.38 -30.06 -29.54
N LEU A 98 -27.52 -29.77 -30.51
CA LEU A 98 -26.50 -28.72 -30.42
C LEU A 98 -27.11 -27.34 -30.35
N ARG A 99 -28.20 -27.07 -31.09
CA ARG A 99 -28.93 -25.80 -31.04
C ARG A 99 -29.53 -25.54 -29.65
N GLU A 100 -30.10 -26.55 -29.02
CA GLU A 100 -30.60 -26.44 -27.63
C GLU A 100 -29.44 -26.14 -26.66
N ARG A 101 -28.32 -26.84 -26.79
CA ARG A 101 -27.11 -26.62 -25.98
C ARG A 101 -26.52 -25.24 -26.15
N ILE A 102 -26.53 -24.68 -27.38
CA ILE A 102 -26.10 -23.30 -27.64
C ILE A 102 -26.97 -22.31 -26.85
N GLY A 103 -28.30 -22.47 -26.90
CA GLY A 103 -29.23 -21.61 -26.14
C GLY A 103 -28.98 -21.65 -24.64
N VAL A 104 -28.73 -22.85 -24.07
CA VAL A 104 -28.39 -23.02 -22.66
C VAL A 104 -27.04 -22.36 -22.33
N ALA A 105 -26.00 -22.60 -23.15
CA ALA A 105 -24.68 -22.03 -22.94
C ALA A 105 -24.69 -20.49 -23.04
N LEU A 106 -25.43 -19.93 -24.01
CA LEU A 106 -25.60 -18.47 -24.17
C LEU A 106 -26.29 -17.86 -22.96
N SER A 107 -27.38 -18.48 -22.47
CA SER A 107 -28.08 -18.02 -21.28
C SER A 107 -27.21 -18.08 -20.02
N ALA A 108 -26.39 -19.13 -19.88
CA ALA A 108 -25.44 -19.26 -18.77
C ALA A 108 -24.34 -18.19 -18.85
N ALA A 109 -23.77 -17.99 -20.04
CA ALA A 109 -22.76 -16.94 -20.28
C ALA A 109 -23.29 -15.54 -19.96
N ARG A 110 -24.53 -15.24 -20.34
CA ARG A 110 -25.18 -13.96 -19.98
C ARG A 110 -25.32 -13.76 -18.50
N LYS A 111 -25.80 -14.79 -17.78
CA LYS A 111 -26.02 -14.70 -16.33
C LYS A 111 -24.74 -14.34 -15.57
N THR A 112 -23.61 -14.93 -15.96
CA THR A 112 -22.30 -14.60 -15.39
C THR A 112 -21.80 -13.24 -15.86
N GLY A 113 -22.00 -12.89 -17.14
CA GLY A 113 -21.43 -11.70 -17.79
C GLY A 113 -22.11 -10.37 -17.46
N LEU A 114 -23.26 -10.38 -16.75
CA LEU A 114 -23.98 -9.16 -16.35
C LEU A 114 -23.66 -8.67 -14.95
N GLU A 115 -22.98 -9.44 -14.12
CA GLU A 115 -22.56 -8.98 -12.79
C GLU A 115 -21.56 -7.82 -12.91
N GLY A 116 -22.02 -6.59 -12.62
CA GLY A 116 -21.21 -5.38 -12.68
C GLY A 116 -21.03 -4.78 -14.07
N ALA A 117 -21.80 -5.27 -15.06
CA ALA A 117 -21.73 -4.78 -16.45
C ALA A 117 -22.28 -3.35 -16.57
N GLY A 118 -21.57 -2.52 -17.32
CA GLY A 118 -22.08 -1.21 -17.73
C GLY A 118 -23.19 -1.31 -18.79
N PRO A 119 -23.90 -0.21 -19.06
CA PRO A 119 -25.02 -0.19 -20.00
C PRO A 119 -24.64 -0.65 -21.42
N ASP A 120 -23.41 -0.38 -21.85
CA ASP A 120 -22.92 -0.79 -23.17
C ASP A 120 -22.83 -2.31 -23.30
N LEU A 121 -22.37 -2.99 -22.26
CA LEU A 121 -22.25 -4.44 -22.24
C LEU A 121 -23.62 -5.10 -22.19
N GLU A 122 -24.56 -4.55 -21.41
CA GLU A 122 -25.93 -5.01 -21.37
C GLU A 122 -26.63 -4.88 -22.73
N GLN A 123 -26.45 -3.74 -23.40
CA GLN A 123 -26.99 -3.52 -24.74
C GLN A 123 -26.40 -4.49 -25.77
N ALA A 124 -25.11 -4.79 -25.67
CA ALA A 124 -24.46 -5.76 -26.54
C ALA A 124 -24.99 -7.18 -26.32
N TRP A 125 -25.27 -7.57 -25.06
CA TRP A 125 -25.93 -8.84 -24.76
C TRP A 125 -27.35 -8.95 -25.35
N LEU A 126 -28.16 -7.89 -25.24
CA LEU A 126 -29.49 -7.84 -25.86
C LEU A 126 -29.43 -7.98 -27.38
N ALA A 127 -28.41 -7.36 -28.00
CA ALA A 127 -28.19 -7.47 -29.46
C ALA A 127 -27.78 -8.90 -29.84
N LEU A 128 -26.96 -9.57 -29.04
CA LEU A 128 -26.53 -10.95 -29.26
C LEU A 128 -27.69 -11.93 -29.12
N GLU A 129 -28.56 -11.76 -28.12
CA GLU A 129 -29.75 -12.57 -27.94
C GLU A 129 -30.73 -12.43 -29.11
N LYS A 130 -30.95 -11.19 -29.56
CA LYS A 130 -31.80 -10.95 -30.73
C LYS A 130 -31.25 -11.62 -31.99
N GLU A 131 -29.92 -11.63 -32.16
CA GLU A 131 -29.27 -12.32 -33.27
C GLU A 131 -29.44 -13.85 -33.15
N TRP A 132 -29.36 -14.38 -31.92
CA TRP A 132 -29.64 -15.79 -31.65
C TRP A 132 -31.08 -16.17 -31.97
N ASP A 133 -32.07 -15.35 -31.62
CA ASP A 133 -33.48 -15.59 -31.93
C ASP A 133 -33.72 -15.62 -33.45
N VAL A 134 -33.11 -14.69 -34.18
CA VAL A 134 -33.14 -14.69 -35.64
C VAL A 134 -32.51 -15.95 -36.21
N PHE A 135 -31.28 -16.30 -35.75
CA PHE A 135 -30.58 -17.51 -36.16
C PHE A 135 -31.46 -18.75 -35.95
N ASN A 136 -32.00 -18.90 -34.76
CA ASN A 136 -32.80 -20.06 -34.33
C ASN A 136 -34.11 -20.20 -35.11
N SER A 137 -34.70 -19.08 -35.55
CA SER A 137 -35.96 -19.09 -36.30
C SER A 137 -35.82 -19.51 -37.76
N VAL A 138 -34.64 -19.27 -38.40
CA VAL A 138 -34.47 -19.48 -39.83
C VAL A 138 -33.60 -20.68 -40.21
N ILE A 139 -32.71 -21.12 -39.31
CA ILE A 139 -31.66 -22.11 -39.60
C ILE A 139 -32.20 -23.46 -40.10
N GLY A 140 -33.36 -23.91 -39.59
CA GLY A 140 -33.96 -25.19 -39.95
C GLY A 140 -34.51 -25.30 -41.37
N ALA A 141 -34.74 -24.13 -42.03
CA ALA A 141 -35.27 -24.03 -43.39
C ALA A 141 -34.23 -23.50 -44.41
N SER A 142 -32.97 -23.27 -43.96
CA SER A 142 -31.94 -22.58 -44.75
C SER A 142 -31.19 -23.58 -45.66
N SER A 143 -30.78 -23.10 -46.83
CA SER A 143 -29.88 -23.81 -47.74
C SER A 143 -28.43 -23.86 -47.19
N THR A 144 -27.60 -24.74 -47.73
CA THR A 144 -26.19 -24.85 -47.30
C THR A 144 -25.39 -23.55 -47.30
N PRO A 145 -25.50 -22.67 -48.33
CA PRO A 145 -24.85 -21.34 -48.29
C PRO A 145 -25.37 -20.44 -47.18
N GLU A 146 -26.70 -20.42 -46.98
CA GLU A 146 -27.35 -19.61 -45.93
C GLU A 146 -26.99 -20.10 -44.53
N ILE A 147 -26.92 -21.43 -44.32
CA ILE A 147 -26.45 -22.02 -43.09
C ILE A 147 -25.07 -21.47 -42.73
N ARG A 148 -24.13 -21.43 -43.66
CA ARG A 148 -22.76 -20.93 -43.45
C ARG A 148 -22.78 -19.43 -43.12
N GLU A 149 -23.56 -18.63 -43.86
CA GLU A 149 -23.66 -17.17 -43.63
C GLU A 149 -24.23 -16.86 -42.23
N LEU A 150 -25.29 -17.58 -41.82
CA LEU A 150 -25.90 -17.43 -40.51
C LEU A 150 -24.91 -17.75 -39.38
N HIS A 151 -24.14 -18.84 -39.49
CA HIS A 151 -23.14 -19.24 -38.51
C HIS A 151 -21.99 -18.23 -38.44
N GLN A 152 -21.51 -17.75 -39.59
CA GLN A 152 -20.47 -16.75 -39.64
C GLN A 152 -20.92 -15.45 -38.95
N ARG A 153 -22.11 -14.96 -39.30
CA ARG A 153 -22.66 -13.73 -38.72
C ARG A 153 -22.86 -13.84 -37.20
N PHE A 154 -23.40 -14.95 -36.72
CA PHE A 154 -23.56 -15.16 -35.29
C PHE A 154 -22.21 -15.38 -34.57
N GLY A 155 -21.28 -16.10 -35.18
CA GLY A 155 -19.92 -16.31 -34.69
C GLY A 155 -19.14 -14.99 -34.56
N ASP A 156 -19.27 -14.09 -35.57
CA ASP A 156 -18.67 -12.75 -35.49
C ASP A 156 -19.23 -11.93 -34.34
N ARG A 157 -20.54 -12.05 -34.05
CA ARG A 157 -21.19 -11.42 -32.90
C ARG A 157 -20.69 -11.97 -31.57
N LEU A 158 -20.54 -13.30 -31.45
CA LEU A 158 -19.96 -13.93 -30.27
C LEU A 158 -18.52 -13.47 -30.03
N ALA A 159 -17.72 -13.40 -31.09
CA ALA A 159 -16.34 -12.92 -31.01
C ALA A 159 -16.25 -11.43 -30.63
N ALA A 160 -17.16 -10.59 -31.19
CA ALA A 160 -17.26 -9.18 -30.82
C ALA A 160 -17.65 -9.01 -29.34
N GLN A 161 -18.60 -9.82 -28.85
CA GLN A 161 -19.01 -9.82 -27.46
C GLN A 161 -17.86 -10.23 -26.52
N ALA A 162 -17.10 -11.26 -26.88
CA ALA A 162 -15.93 -11.70 -26.11
C ALA A 162 -14.86 -10.60 -26.02
N ARG A 163 -14.59 -9.89 -27.12
CA ARG A 163 -13.68 -8.75 -27.14
C ARG A 163 -14.20 -7.60 -26.26
N LEU A 164 -15.47 -7.26 -26.37
CA LEU A 164 -16.07 -6.19 -25.54
C LEU A 164 -15.97 -6.49 -24.05
N ILE A 165 -16.22 -7.74 -23.66
CA ILE A 165 -16.03 -8.20 -22.26
C ILE A 165 -14.57 -8.04 -21.83
N ALA A 166 -13.65 -8.48 -22.67
CA ALA A 166 -12.22 -8.38 -22.41
C ALA A 166 -11.75 -6.93 -22.27
N ASP A 167 -12.26 -6.02 -23.12
CA ASP A 167 -11.98 -4.58 -23.08
C ASP A 167 -12.49 -3.96 -21.76
N HIS A 168 -13.72 -4.26 -21.37
CA HIS A 168 -14.28 -3.81 -20.08
C HIS A 168 -13.52 -4.34 -18.86
N ALA A 169 -12.99 -5.56 -18.97
CA ALA A 169 -12.16 -6.17 -17.92
C ALA A 169 -10.73 -5.62 -17.87
N GLY A 170 -10.29 -4.87 -18.90
CA GLY A 170 -8.94 -4.33 -19.00
C GLY A 170 -7.89 -5.31 -19.53
N LEU A 171 -8.27 -6.52 -19.94
CA LEU A 171 -7.36 -7.58 -20.38
C LEU A 171 -6.42 -7.18 -21.53
N PRO A 172 -6.83 -6.42 -22.55
CA PRO A 172 -5.93 -5.99 -23.62
C PRO A 172 -4.86 -4.99 -23.17
N LEU A 173 -5.08 -4.33 -22.04
CA LEU A 173 -4.21 -3.29 -21.47
C LEU A 173 -3.39 -3.81 -20.28
N ASP A 174 -3.43 -5.13 -20.03
CA ASP A 174 -2.66 -5.75 -18.96
C ASP A 174 -1.16 -5.45 -19.16
N PRO A 175 -0.48 -4.85 -18.16
CA PRO A 175 0.92 -4.49 -18.30
C PRO A 175 1.89 -5.68 -18.25
N GLU A 176 1.41 -6.86 -17.81
CA GLU A 176 2.25 -8.04 -17.69
C GLU A 176 2.31 -8.81 -19.03
N VAL A 177 3.52 -9.09 -19.47
CA VAL A 177 3.78 -9.67 -20.78
C VAL A 177 3.14 -11.05 -20.95
N ASP A 178 3.23 -11.90 -19.91
CA ASP A 178 2.70 -13.26 -19.95
C ASP A 178 1.17 -13.29 -20.02
N THR A 179 0.48 -12.51 -19.18
CA THR A 179 -0.98 -12.42 -19.18
C THR A 179 -1.51 -11.80 -20.47
N ASN A 180 -0.84 -10.79 -21.00
CA ASN A 180 -1.22 -10.14 -22.26
C ASN A 180 -1.14 -11.14 -23.44
N TYR A 181 -0.05 -11.91 -23.57
CA TYR A 181 0.09 -12.88 -24.65
C TYR A 181 -0.76 -14.15 -24.44
N LEU A 182 -1.05 -14.56 -23.20
CA LEU A 182 -2.04 -15.60 -22.91
C LEU A 182 -3.44 -15.16 -23.34
N TYR A 183 -3.81 -13.90 -23.03
CA TYR A 183 -5.06 -13.29 -23.48
C TYR A 183 -5.14 -13.23 -25.03
N ASP A 184 -4.11 -12.70 -25.72
CA ASP A 184 -4.09 -12.65 -27.19
C ASP A 184 -4.25 -14.05 -27.82
N THR A 185 -3.59 -15.04 -27.22
CA THR A 185 -3.71 -16.42 -27.65
C THR A 185 -5.14 -16.95 -27.50
N LEU A 186 -5.78 -16.70 -26.36
CA LEU A 186 -7.12 -17.19 -26.06
C LEU A 186 -8.20 -16.51 -26.91
N VAL A 187 -8.14 -15.17 -27.02
CA VAL A 187 -9.23 -14.37 -27.60
C VAL A 187 -9.05 -14.13 -29.09
N ASN A 188 -7.82 -14.04 -29.57
CA ASN A 188 -7.56 -13.68 -30.97
C ASN A 188 -7.01 -14.86 -31.81
N ARG A 189 -6.04 -15.63 -31.29
CA ARG A 189 -5.31 -16.63 -32.12
C ARG A 189 -6.00 -17.97 -32.18
N LEU A 190 -6.37 -18.55 -31.04
CA LEU A 190 -7.07 -19.84 -30.99
C LEU A 190 -8.41 -19.83 -31.74
N PRO A 191 -9.27 -18.77 -31.66
CA PRO A 191 -10.47 -18.70 -32.49
C PRO A 191 -10.21 -18.81 -33.99
N GLN A 192 -9.17 -18.12 -34.49
CA GLN A 192 -8.80 -18.17 -35.92
C GLN A 192 -8.28 -19.56 -36.32
N LEU A 193 -7.52 -20.21 -35.44
CA LEU A 193 -7.10 -21.60 -35.67
C LEU A 193 -8.30 -22.54 -35.70
N PHE A 194 -9.24 -22.44 -34.74
CA PHE A 194 -10.46 -23.25 -34.73
C PHE A 194 -11.31 -23.04 -35.96
N GLU A 195 -11.44 -21.80 -36.42
CA GLU A 195 -12.17 -21.50 -37.66
C GLU A 195 -11.53 -22.18 -38.88
N ALA A 196 -10.20 -22.06 -39.06
CA ALA A 196 -9.50 -22.69 -40.17
C ALA A 196 -9.66 -24.22 -40.11
N LEU A 197 -9.48 -24.85 -38.93
CA LEU A 197 -9.65 -26.28 -38.72
C LEU A 197 -11.11 -26.74 -38.99
N GLY A 198 -12.09 -25.97 -38.54
CA GLY A 198 -13.51 -26.21 -38.78
C GLY A 198 -13.86 -26.16 -40.26
N GLN A 199 -13.34 -25.19 -40.99
CA GLN A 199 -13.53 -25.04 -42.42
C GLN A 199 -12.89 -26.19 -43.24
N ILE A 200 -11.68 -26.64 -42.85
CA ILE A 200 -11.04 -27.84 -43.44
C ILE A 200 -11.91 -29.06 -43.24
N ARG A 201 -12.36 -29.30 -42.01
CA ARG A 201 -13.20 -30.41 -41.62
C ARG A 201 -14.51 -30.42 -42.39
N LEU A 202 -15.19 -29.30 -42.48
CA LEU A 202 -16.43 -29.12 -43.20
C LEU A 202 -16.23 -29.43 -44.70
N LYS A 203 -15.13 -28.87 -45.29
CA LYS A 203 -14.86 -29.06 -46.72
C LYS A 203 -14.52 -30.54 -47.03
N ALA A 204 -13.66 -31.16 -46.21
CA ALA A 204 -13.28 -32.57 -46.37
C ALA A 204 -14.52 -33.49 -46.24
N SER A 205 -15.42 -33.23 -45.29
CA SER A 205 -16.66 -33.98 -45.12
C SER A 205 -17.65 -33.81 -46.28
N SER A 206 -17.76 -32.57 -46.81
CA SER A 206 -18.58 -32.26 -47.98
C SER A 206 -18.08 -33.00 -49.21
N ILE A 207 -16.76 -33.03 -49.44
CA ILE A 207 -16.14 -33.79 -50.57
C ILE A 207 -16.40 -35.28 -50.39
N ALA A 208 -16.24 -35.82 -49.19
CA ALA A 208 -16.52 -37.24 -48.89
C ALA A 208 -18.00 -37.60 -49.09
N SER A 209 -18.94 -36.70 -48.76
CA SER A 209 -20.38 -36.90 -48.95
C SER A 209 -20.77 -36.88 -50.44
N ILE A 210 -20.23 -35.93 -51.21
CA ILE A 210 -20.54 -35.76 -52.64
C ILE A 210 -19.73 -36.73 -53.51
N GLN A 211 -18.63 -37.29 -52.98
CA GLN A 211 -17.65 -38.14 -53.66
C GLN A 211 -17.04 -37.49 -54.93
N MET A 212 -16.94 -36.16 -54.93
CA MET A 212 -16.39 -35.38 -56.05
C MET A 212 -15.51 -34.24 -55.47
N ILE A 213 -14.40 -33.95 -56.15
CA ILE A 213 -13.51 -32.82 -55.87
C ILE A 213 -13.12 -32.13 -57.17
N ASP A 214 -13.13 -30.82 -57.15
CA ASP A 214 -12.64 -29.98 -58.26
C ASP A 214 -11.34 -29.24 -57.88
N ALA A 215 -10.75 -28.56 -58.89
CA ALA A 215 -9.52 -27.76 -58.68
C ALA A 215 -9.71 -26.63 -57.68
N ALA A 216 -10.92 -26.04 -57.62
CA ALA A 216 -11.23 -24.96 -56.68
C ALA A 216 -11.30 -25.47 -55.23
N ASP A 217 -11.80 -26.69 -55.05
CA ASP A 217 -11.86 -27.40 -53.77
C ASP A 217 -10.46 -27.71 -53.23
N ILE A 218 -9.58 -28.22 -54.13
CA ILE A 218 -8.18 -28.50 -53.80
C ILE A 218 -7.49 -27.20 -53.32
N GLY A 219 -7.58 -26.14 -54.16
CA GLY A 219 -6.98 -24.85 -53.81
C GLY A 219 -7.57 -24.20 -52.53
N ARG A 220 -8.83 -24.51 -52.19
CA ARG A 220 -9.43 -24.08 -50.91
C ARG A 220 -8.88 -24.84 -49.72
N LEU A 221 -8.75 -26.14 -49.80
CA LEU A 221 -8.16 -26.98 -48.73
C LEU A 221 -6.70 -26.61 -48.48
N GLU A 222 -5.91 -26.33 -49.52
CA GLU A 222 -4.52 -25.88 -49.41
C GLU A 222 -4.45 -24.53 -48.68
N ARG A 223 -5.27 -23.55 -49.06
CA ARG A 223 -5.30 -22.22 -48.39
C ARG A 223 -5.69 -22.34 -46.91
N LEU A 224 -6.74 -23.08 -46.61
CA LEU A 224 -7.20 -23.28 -45.22
C LEU A 224 -6.13 -23.97 -44.35
N THR A 225 -5.41 -24.95 -44.97
CA THR A 225 -4.29 -25.64 -44.29
C THR A 225 -3.13 -24.66 -44.04
N ALA A 226 -2.80 -23.83 -45.02
CA ALA A 226 -1.78 -22.80 -44.86
C ALA A 226 -2.18 -21.75 -43.81
N ASP A 227 -3.45 -21.34 -43.73
CA ASP A 227 -3.99 -20.43 -42.71
C ASP A 227 -3.89 -21.05 -41.32
N ALA A 228 -4.25 -22.32 -41.15
CA ALA A 228 -4.11 -23.04 -39.88
C ALA A 228 -2.65 -23.09 -39.40
N ILE A 229 -1.71 -23.41 -40.31
CA ILE A 229 -0.26 -23.43 -40.02
C ILE A 229 0.22 -22.00 -39.63
N ALA A 230 -0.24 -20.94 -40.31
CA ALA A 230 0.12 -19.58 -40.02
C ALA A 230 -0.40 -19.15 -38.63
N GLN A 231 -1.61 -19.54 -38.25
CA GLN A 231 -2.13 -19.27 -36.90
C GLN A 231 -1.34 -20.02 -35.82
N LEU A 232 -1.00 -21.28 -36.06
CA LEU A 232 -0.15 -22.06 -35.15
C LEU A 232 1.22 -21.41 -34.94
N ALA A 233 1.84 -20.88 -35.99
CA ALA A 233 3.11 -20.17 -35.91
C ALA A 233 2.99 -18.90 -35.04
N ARG A 234 1.88 -18.14 -35.17
CA ARG A 234 1.62 -16.96 -34.33
C ARG A 234 1.40 -17.32 -32.86
N ILE A 235 0.72 -18.43 -32.58
CA ILE A 235 0.55 -18.93 -31.21
C ILE A 235 1.92 -19.34 -30.64
N ARG A 236 2.79 -19.97 -31.44
CA ARG A 236 4.15 -20.32 -31.04
C ARG A 236 4.98 -19.09 -30.70
N GLU A 237 4.86 -18.01 -31.48
CA GLU A 237 5.51 -16.74 -31.18
C GLU A 237 5.05 -16.16 -29.83
N ASN A 238 3.75 -16.20 -29.55
CA ASN A 238 3.21 -15.80 -28.24
C ASN A 238 3.76 -16.68 -27.12
N THR A 239 3.81 -18.00 -27.32
CA THR A 239 4.35 -18.96 -26.35
C THR A 239 5.82 -18.69 -26.00
N GLU A 240 6.62 -18.28 -26.98
CA GLU A 240 8.02 -17.86 -26.71
C GLU A 240 8.08 -16.62 -25.82
N LYS A 241 7.19 -15.65 -25.99
CA LYS A 241 7.13 -14.44 -25.17
C LYS A 241 6.60 -14.77 -23.76
N ILE A 242 5.58 -15.62 -23.67
CA ILE A 242 5.08 -16.16 -22.39
C ILE A 242 6.20 -16.87 -21.64
N GLY A 243 6.93 -17.76 -22.33
CA GLY A 243 7.99 -18.55 -21.71
C GLY A 243 9.17 -17.73 -21.19
N LYS A 244 9.42 -16.54 -21.74
CA LYS A 244 10.43 -15.59 -21.20
C LYS A 244 9.95 -14.92 -19.92
N ALA A 245 8.68 -14.60 -19.80
CA ALA A 245 8.10 -13.92 -18.63
C ALA A 245 7.66 -14.92 -17.55
N ALA A 246 7.13 -16.08 -17.94
CA ALA A 246 6.64 -17.13 -17.05
C ALA A 246 7.11 -18.54 -17.55
N PRO A 247 8.37 -18.93 -17.29
CA PRO A 247 8.98 -20.16 -17.82
C PRO A 247 8.23 -21.44 -17.44
N ALA A 248 7.50 -21.43 -16.33
CA ALA A 248 6.76 -22.61 -15.84
C ALA A 248 5.69 -23.11 -16.81
N PHE A 249 5.06 -22.22 -17.57
CA PHE A 249 3.99 -22.57 -18.51
C PHE A 249 4.51 -23.06 -19.86
N LYS A 250 5.73 -22.67 -20.25
CA LYS A 250 6.29 -22.96 -21.58
C LYS A 250 6.24 -24.43 -21.98
N PRO A 251 6.66 -25.41 -21.14
CA PRO A 251 6.67 -26.84 -21.55
C PRO A 251 5.29 -27.40 -21.92
N ALA A 252 4.24 -26.99 -21.18
CA ALA A 252 2.88 -27.44 -21.43
C ALA A 252 2.32 -26.81 -22.72
N LEU A 253 2.61 -25.54 -22.96
CA LEU A 253 2.20 -24.82 -24.18
C LEU A 253 2.93 -25.35 -25.41
N ASP A 254 4.25 -25.56 -25.34
CA ASP A 254 5.04 -26.14 -26.44
C ASP A 254 4.54 -27.53 -26.80
N LYS A 255 4.30 -28.42 -25.82
CA LYS A 255 3.72 -29.72 -26.04
C LYS A 255 2.39 -29.66 -26.79
N GLY A 256 1.48 -28.76 -26.35
CA GLY A 256 0.20 -28.58 -27.04
C GLY A 256 0.37 -28.12 -28.49
N LEU A 257 1.31 -27.24 -28.78
CA LEU A 257 1.63 -26.77 -30.12
C LEU A 257 2.20 -27.90 -31.01
N ASP A 258 3.08 -28.71 -30.45
CA ASP A 258 3.68 -29.87 -31.17
C ASP A 258 2.64 -30.95 -31.45
N ASP A 259 1.70 -31.17 -30.52
CA ASP A 259 0.58 -32.10 -30.70
C ASP A 259 -0.37 -31.61 -31.80
N ILE A 260 -0.64 -30.32 -31.91
CA ILE A 260 -1.45 -29.71 -32.98
C ILE A 260 -0.71 -29.86 -34.33
N GLN A 261 0.58 -29.53 -34.36
CA GLN A 261 1.39 -29.66 -35.57
C GLN A 261 1.35 -31.12 -36.10
N ALA A 262 1.58 -32.10 -35.23
CA ALA A 262 1.49 -33.50 -35.58
C ALA A 262 0.09 -33.90 -36.06
N GLY A 263 -0.96 -33.31 -35.45
CA GLY A 263 -2.34 -33.46 -35.89
C GLY A 263 -2.59 -32.92 -37.30
N LEU A 264 -2.10 -31.73 -37.59
CA LEU A 264 -2.18 -31.08 -38.92
C LEU A 264 -1.47 -31.92 -39.99
N ASP A 265 -0.29 -32.42 -39.67
CA ASP A 265 0.47 -33.28 -40.60
C ASP A 265 -0.25 -34.58 -40.89
N ARG A 266 -0.90 -35.19 -39.89
CA ARG A 266 -1.74 -36.37 -40.10
C ARG A 266 -2.96 -36.05 -40.94
N MET A 267 -3.67 -34.99 -40.61
CA MET A 267 -4.84 -34.52 -41.37
C MET A 267 -4.50 -34.28 -42.82
N ARG A 268 -3.39 -33.58 -43.11
CA ARG A 268 -2.91 -33.32 -44.47
C ARG A 268 -2.68 -34.61 -45.24
N ARG A 269 -1.98 -35.59 -44.64
CA ARG A 269 -1.77 -36.90 -45.30
C ARG A 269 -3.08 -37.62 -45.64
N VAL A 270 -4.10 -37.52 -44.79
CA VAL A 270 -5.41 -38.10 -45.06
C VAL A 270 -6.11 -37.36 -46.19
N ILE A 271 -6.10 -36.03 -46.21
CA ILE A 271 -6.68 -35.21 -47.29
C ILE A 271 -6.00 -35.55 -48.62
N ASP A 272 -4.68 -35.53 -48.64
CA ASP A 272 -3.90 -35.82 -49.87
C ASP A 272 -4.12 -37.25 -50.35
N GLY A 273 -4.12 -38.24 -49.47
CA GLY A 273 -4.19 -39.66 -49.84
C GLY A 273 -5.59 -40.24 -49.96
N SER A 274 -6.66 -39.55 -49.51
CA SER A 274 -8.03 -40.10 -49.56
C SER A 274 -9.01 -39.20 -50.30
N LEU A 275 -8.67 -37.90 -50.57
CA LEU A 275 -9.55 -36.96 -51.22
C LEU A 275 -8.93 -36.37 -52.52
N VAL A 276 -7.62 -36.03 -52.49
CA VAL A 276 -6.96 -35.25 -53.55
C VAL A 276 -6.27 -36.15 -54.57
N ASN A 277 -5.44 -37.07 -54.14
CA ASN A 277 -4.57 -37.90 -55.01
C ASN A 277 -5.16 -39.33 -55.20
N VAL A 278 -6.48 -39.40 -55.41
CA VAL A 278 -7.19 -40.66 -55.63
C VAL A 278 -8.02 -40.57 -56.95
N ALA A 279 -8.16 -41.69 -57.60
CA ALA A 279 -9.00 -41.78 -58.81
C ALA A 279 -10.49 -41.67 -58.47
N ASP A 280 -10.90 -42.35 -57.39
CA ASP A 280 -12.26 -42.40 -56.90
C ASP A 280 -12.27 -42.09 -55.39
N ILE A 281 -13.12 -41.22 -54.92
CA ILE A 281 -13.29 -40.87 -53.51
C ILE A 281 -14.24 -41.87 -52.86
N ASN A 282 -13.68 -42.80 -52.07
CA ASN A 282 -14.44 -43.87 -51.41
C ASN A 282 -14.38 -43.82 -49.90
N ILE A 283 -13.93 -42.69 -49.32
CA ILE A 283 -13.87 -42.50 -47.87
C ILE A 283 -15.27 -42.21 -47.30
N PRO A 284 -15.76 -42.97 -46.30
CA PRO A 284 -17.04 -42.63 -45.63
C PRO A 284 -16.93 -41.27 -44.92
N VAL A 285 -18.02 -40.51 -44.90
CA VAL A 285 -18.11 -39.20 -44.21
C VAL A 285 -17.65 -39.29 -42.77
N ALA A 286 -18.10 -40.32 -42.03
CA ALA A 286 -17.73 -40.53 -40.64
C ALA A 286 -16.19 -40.74 -40.44
N GLU A 287 -15.55 -41.43 -41.40
CA GLU A 287 -14.11 -41.65 -41.39
C GLU A 287 -13.33 -40.35 -41.75
N ALA A 288 -13.80 -39.59 -42.73
CA ALA A 288 -13.24 -38.32 -43.10
C ALA A 288 -13.33 -37.32 -41.89
N LEU A 289 -14.46 -37.30 -41.20
CA LEU A 289 -14.66 -36.52 -39.96
C LEU A 289 -13.67 -36.91 -38.87
N SER A 290 -13.61 -38.21 -38.56
CA SER A 290 -12.74 -38.71 -37.48
C SER A 290 -11.27 -38.41 -37.75
N LYS A 291 -10.81 -38.59 -39.00
CA LYS A 291 -9.40 -38.36 -39.37
C LYS A 291 -9.02 -36.88 -39.47
N THR A 292 -9.98 -35.98 -39.69
CA THR A 292 -9.76 -34.54 -39.76
C THR A 292 -9.99 -33.81 -38.41
N ASP A 293 -10.52 -34.52 -37.39
CA ASP A 293 -10.84 -33.92 -36.08
C ASP A 293 -9.62 -33.85 -35.13
N ALA A 294 -8.60 -34.66 -35.31
CA ALA A 294 -7.46 -34.75 -34.39
C ALA A 294 -6.79 -33.37 -34.06
N PRO A 295 -6.45 -32.50 -35.03
CA PRO A 295 -5.85 -31.20 -34.71
C PRO A 295 -6.80 -30.26 -33.96
N ARG A 296 -8.12 -30.38 -34.12
CA ARG A 296 -9.11 -29.62 -33.41
C ARG A 296 -9.21 -30.04 -31.94
N GLN A 297 -9.15 -31.34 -31.68
CA GLN A 297 -9.14 -31.88 -30.30
C GLN A 297 -7.88 -31.42 -29.56
N THR A 298 -6.71 -31.53 -30.17
CA THR A 298 -5.45 -31.05 -29.56
C THR A 298 -5.44 -29.53 -29.37
N ALA A 299 -6.06 -28.76 -30.27
CA ALA A 299 -6.25 -27.30 -30.10
C ALA A 299 -7.16 -26.98 -28.90
N ALA A 300 -8.22 -27.79 -28.66
CA ALA A 300 -9.08 -27.61 -27.50
C ALA A 300 -8.34 -27.93 -26.17
N ASP A 301 -7.43 -28.88 -26.18
CA ASP A 301 -6.60 -29.16 -25.01
C ASP A 301 -5.55 -28.06 -24.75
N LEU A 302 -4.97 -27.50 -25.82
CA LEU A 302 -4.14 -26.31 -25.70
C LEU A 302 -4.94 -25.10 -25.14
N GLU A 303 -6.18 -24.89 -25.60
CA GLU A 303 -7.06 -23.84 -25.10
C GLU A 303 -7.28 -23.97 -23.59
N LYS A 304 -7.56 -25.17 -23.08
CA LYS A 304 -7.66 -25.43 -21.63
C LYS A 304 -6.37 -25.09 -20.88
N THR A 305 -5.23 -25.44 -21.47
CA THR A 305 -3.92 -25.10 -20.90
C THR A 305 -3.70 -23.60 -20.83
N VAL A 306 -4.05 -22.87 -21.89
CA VAL A 306 -3.96 -21.40 -21.93
C VAL A 306 -4.91 -20.75 -20.90
N ILE A 307 -6.15 -21.24 -20.80
CA ILE A 307 -7.14 -20.78 -19.81
C ILE A 307 -6.62 -21.01 -18.39
N ALA A 308 -6.09 -22.22 -18.11
CA ALA A 308 -5.54 -22.54 -16.80
C ALA A 308 -4.37 -21.63 -16.44
N ALA A 309 -3.41 -21.45 -17.37
CA ALA A 309 -2.25 -20.59 -17.17
C ALA A 309 -2.67 -19.12 -16.92
N LEU A 310 -3.60 -18.58 -17.71
CA LEU A 310 -4.09 -17.22 -17.52
C LEU A 310 -4.80 -17.02 -16.18
N THR A 311 -5.66 -17.99 -15.82
CA THR A 311 -6.40 -17.94 -14.54
C THR A 311 -5.45 -18.06 -13.35
N GLU A 312 -4.45 -18.92 -13.41
CA GLU A 312 -3.42 -19.12 -12.38
C GLU A 312 -2.60 -17.83 -12.18
N ARG A 313 -2.11 -17.22 -13.27
CA ARG A 313 -1.33 -15.97 -13.18
C ARG A 313 -2.12 -14.83 -12.57
N LEU A 314 -3.36 -14.64 -13.00
CA LEU A 314 -4.24 -13.62 -12.43
C LEU A 314 -4.55 -13.90 -10.95
N ALA A 315 -4.71 -15.17 -10.56
CA ALA A 315 -4.93 -15.56 -9.17
C ALA A 315 -3.69 -15.31 -8.30
N GLU A 316 -2.50 -15.70 -8.77
CA GLU A 316 -1.23 -15.41 -8.10
C GLU A 316 -1.02 -13.91 -7.89
N ARG A 317 -1.27 -13.08 -8.92
CA ARG A 317 -1.16 -11.62 -8.85
C ARG A 317 -2.15 -11.03 -7.85
N ALA A 318 -3.41 -11.47 -7.88
CA ALA A 318 -4.42 -11.02 -6.92
C ALA A 318 -4.05 -11.40 -5.48
N GLY A 319 -3.53 -12.62 -5.27
CA GLY A 319 -3.00 -13.07 -3.99
C GLY A 319 -1.84 -12.20 -3.50
N ALA A 320 -0.81 -12.02 -4.33
CA ALA A 320 0.36 -11.21 -4.00
C ALA A 320 -0.01 -9.74 -3.64
N LEU A 321 -0.93 -9.12 -4.40
CA LEU A 321 -1.43 -7.78 -4.11
C LEU A 321 -2.22 -7.72 -2.80
N SER A 322 -3.02 -8.75 -2.49
CA SER A 322 -3.75 -8.87 -1.23
C SER A 322 -2.80 -9.01 -0.03
N ASP A 323 -1.79 -9.87 -0.17
CA ASP A 323 -0.78 -10.09 0.87
C ASP A 323 0.06 -8.83 1.09
N GLN A 324 0.51 -8.18 0.01
CA GLN A 324 1.21 -6.90 0.08
C GLN A 324 0.39 -5.84 0.80
N ARG A 325 -0.91 -5.74 0.52
CA ARG A 325 -1.83 -4.83 1.21
C ARG A 325 -1.90 -5.12 2.70
N SER A 326 -2.03 -6.40 3.07
CA SER A 326 -2.16 -6.84 4.46
C SER A 326 -0.87 -6.61 5.26
N VAL A 327 0.29 -6.96 4.69
CA VAL A 327 1.61 -6.74 5.30
C VAL A 327 1.85 -5.25 5.51
N ASN A 328 1.58 -4.41 4.51
CA ASN A 328 1.78 -2.97 4.62
C ASN A 328 0.85 -2.32 5.65
N LEU A 329 -0.42 -2.76 5.74
CA LEU A 329 -1.33 -2.32 6.80
C LEU A 329 -0.78 -2.70 8.19
N GLY A 330 -0.26 -3.91 8.34
CA GLY A 330 0.38 -4.37 9.58
C GLY A 330 1.61 -3.53 9.96
N LEU A 331 2.50 -3.27 9.01
CA LEU A 331 3.70 -2.45 9.22
C LEU A 331 3.36 -1.02 9.65
N VAL A 332 2.33 -0.42 9.04
CA VAL A 332 1.90 0.92 9.42
C VAL A 332 1.24 0.95 10.79
N ALA A 333 0.37 -0.01 11.08
CA ALA A 333 -0.23 -0.13 12.41
C ALA A 333 0.86 -0.26 13.49
N LEU A 334 1.88 -1.08 13.24
CA LEU A 334 3.03 -1.25 14.12
C LEU A 334 3.84 0.06 14.25
N GLY A 335 4.11 0.73 13.13
CA GLY A 335 4.82 2.01 13.12
C GLY A 335 4.09 3.10 13.89
N LEU A 336 2.78 3.23 13.70
CA LEU A 336 1.94 4.18 14.44
C LEU A 336 1.88 3.85 15.95
N ALA A 337 1.77 2.56 16.30
CA ALA A 337 1.80 2.12 17.69
C ALA A 337 3.14 2.44 18.35
N LEU A 338 4.26 2.20 17.67
CA LEU A 338 5.60 2.52 18.16
C LEU A 338 5.80 4.03 18.30
N ALA A 339 5.38 4.81 17.31
CA ALA A 339 5.45 6.27 17.35
C ALA A 339 4.60 6.82 18.50
N GLY A 340 3.39 6.31 18.70
CA GLY A 340 2.54 6.67 19.83
C GLY A 340 3.16 6.30 21.18
N TYR A 341 3.72 5.11 21.28
CA TYR A 341 4.43 4.65 22.48
C TYR A 341 5.62 5.55 22.83
N LEU A 342 6.49 5.84 21.87
CA LEU A 342 7.65 6.71 22.07
C LEU A 342 7.24 8.16 22.36
N SER A 343 6.22 8.67 21.69
CA SER A 343 5.68 10.00 21.94
C SER A 343 5.09 10.13 23.33
N MET A 344 4.35 9.12 23.80
CA MET A 344 3.81 9.07 25.15
C MET A 344 4.90 8.95 26.21
N GLY A 345 5.91 8.13 25.97
CA GLY A 345 7.10 8.00 26.83
C GLY A 345 7.84 9.34 26.96
N SER A 346 8.09 10.02 25.85
CA SER A 346 8.71 11.36 25.84
C SER A 346 7.87 12.40 26.59
N TYR A 347 6.55 12.39 26.38
CA TYR A 347 5.64 13.29 27.08
C TYR A 347 5.68 13.08 28.61
N LEU A 348 5.57 11.84 29.06
CA LEU A 348 5.63 11.51 30.49
C LEU A 348 6.98 11.86 31.12
N SER A 349 8.09 11.59 30.44
CA SER A 349 9.44 11.95 30.89
C SER A 349 9.60 13.46 31.07
N LEU A 350 9.14 14.23 30.08
CA LEU A 350 9.17 15.70 30.16
C LEU A 350 8.28 16.26 31.27
N GLN A 351 7.09 15.69 31.48
CA GLN A 351 6.20 16.08 32.56
C GLN A 351 6.86 15.82 33.91
N GLN A 352 7.39 14.64 34.16
CA GLN A 352 8.07 14.27 35.40
C GLN A 352 9.29 15.17 35.68
N GLY A 353 10.15 15.38 34.68
CA GLY A 353 11.31 16.26 34.81
C GLY A 353 10.91 17.70 35.19
N THR A 354 9.88 18.22 34.53
CA THR A 354 9.35 19.56 34.83
C THR A 354 8.76 19.65 36.24
N GLU A 355 8.00 18.65 36.68
CA GLU A 355 7.41 18.59 38.04
C GLU A 355 8.49 18.55 39.12
N HIS A 356 9.54 17.72 38.95
CA HIS A 356 10.66 17.65 39.89
C HIS A 356 11.43 18.96 40.00
N LEU A 357 11.68 19.64 38.87
CA LEU A 357 12.33 20.95 38.88
C LEU A 357 11.48 22.03 39.52
N LEU A 358 10.16 22.05 39.28
CA LEU A 358 9.23 22.99 39.90
C LEU A 358 9.13 22.80 41.39
N GLU A 359 9.04 21.55 41.88
CA GLU A 359 9.02 21.21 43.29
C GLU A 359 10.33 21.59 43.97
N GLY A 360 11.47 21.25 43.36
CA GLY A 360 12.78 21.63 43.89
C GLY A 360 12.98 23.13 43.91
N GLY A 361 12.53 23.84 42.88
CA GLY A 361 12.54 25.33 42.89
C GLY A 361 11.69 25.94 43.98
N ARG A 362 10.50 25.39 44.29
CA ARG A 362 9.64 25.81 45.39
C ARG A 362 10.32 25.58 46.77
N ARG A 363 10.86 24.37 47.02
CA ARG A 363 11.57 24.06 48.25
C ARG A 363 12.76 24.98 48.48
N LEU A 364 13.52 25.26 47.42
CA LEU A 364 14.62 26.20 47.48
C LEU A 364 14.14 27.61 47.83
N ALA A 365 13.03 28.09 47.28
CA ALA A 365 12.40 29.35 47.62
C ALA A 365 11.90 29.40 49.07
N ASP A 366 11.42 28.25 49.59
CA ASP A 366 10.97 28.11 51.00
C ASP A 366 12.13 28.00 51.97
N GLY A 367 13.40 27.99 51.48
CA GLY A 367 14.60 27.97 52.31
C GLY A 367 15.13 26.59 52.65
N GLU A 368 14.62 25.51 52.02
CA GLU A 368 15.10 24.13 52.19
C GLU A 368 16.40 23.87 51.40
N LEU A 369 17.50 24.58 51.80
CA LEU A 369 18.79 24.53 51.08
C LEU A 369 19.48 23.12 51.12
N ALA A 370 19.04 22.25 52.00
CA ALA A 370 19.54 20.88 52.06
C ALA A 370 18.88 19.92 51.05
N TYR A 371 17.73 20.28 50.50
CA TYR A 371 17.07 19.51 49.46
C TYR A 371 17.92 19.46 48.17
N ARG A 372 17.95 18.30 47.52
CA ARG A 372 18.61 18.10 46.20
C ARG A 372 17.60 17.57 45.20
N ILE A 373 17.56 18.20 44.03
CA ILE A 373 16.69 17.81 42.94
C ILE A 373 17.34 16.60 42.27
N ASP A 374 16.61 15.50 42.19
CA ASP A 374 16.93 14.32 41.35
C ASP A 374 15.77 14.12 40.36
N VAL A 375 16.07 14.25 39.06
CA VAL A 375 15.07 14.09 38.01
C VAL A 375 15.10 12.67 37.41
N GLY A 376 16.05 11.81 37.76
CA GLY A 376 16.15 10.43 37.28
C GLY A 376 16.48 10.31 35.78
N SER A 377 16.69 11.41 35.08
CA SER A 377 17.05 11.47 33.65
C SER A 377 18.55 11.78 33.47
N ARG A 378 19.04 11.64 32.23
CA ARG A 378 20.44 11.97 31.86
C ARG A 378 20.48 12.99 30.72
N ASP A 379 19.46 13.81 30.63
CA ASP A 379 19.24 14.83 29.62
C ASP A 379 19.43 16.23 30.20
N GLU A 380 19.00 17.26 29.47
CA GLU A 380 19.07 18.66 29.86
C GLU A 380 18.37 18.97 31.18
N PHE A 381 17.40 18.14 31.61
CA PHE A 381 16.78 18.28 32.93
C PHE A 381 17.76 17.92 34.07
N ALA A 382 18.65 16.95 33.87
CA ALA A 382 19.71 16.64 34.83
C ALA A 382 20.69 17.83 34.94
N ASP A 383 21.09 18.44 33.83
CA ASP A 383 21.97 19.62 33.83
C ASP A 383 21.34 20.81 34.57
N ILE A 384 20.02 21.02 34.37
CA ILE A 384 19.27 22.06 35.11
C ILE A 384 19.22 21.71 36.60
N ALA A 385 18.90 20.46 36.97
CA ALA A 385 18.85 20.01 38.37
C ALA A 385 20.19 20.22 39.06
N ASP A 386 21.29 19.86 38.39
CA ASP A 386 22.65 20.08 38.92
C ASP A 386 22.97 21.58 39.11
N SER A 387 22.47 22.44 38.26
CA SER A 387 22.62 23.88 38.37
C SER A 387 21.86 24.41 39.60
N PHE A 388 20.60 23.95 39.82
CA PHE A 388 19.83 24.25 41.02
C PHE A 388 20.48 23.73 42.27
N ASN A 389 21.02 22.50 42.23
CA ASN A 389 21.70 21.88 43.36
C ASN A 389 22.97 22.65 43.77
N ARG A 390 23.75 23.13 42.80
CA ARG A 390 24.92 24.00 43.06
C ARG A 390 24.51 25.34 43.64
N MET A 391 23.42 25.95 43.16
CA MET A 391 22.87 27.19 43.68
C MET A 391 22.44 26.99 45.16
N ALA A 392 21.71 25.90 45.46
CA ALA A 392 21.32 25.59 46.83
C ALA A 392 22.54 25.42 47.77
N GLY A 393 23.60 24.74 47.27
CA GLY A 393 24.85 24.60 48.01
C GLY A 393 25.52 25.95 48.33
N SER A 394 25.63 26.80 47.33
CA SER A 394 26.23 28.16 47.51
C SER A 394 25.42 29.04 48.45
N PHE A 395 24.07 29.00 48.40
CA PHE A 395 23.22 29.67 49.35
C PHE A 395 23.41 29.14 50.78
N GLY A 396 23.53 27.81 50.93
CA GLY A 396 23.80 27.18 52.21
C GLY A 396 25.15 27.67 52.83
N GLU A 397 26.20 27.79 52.04
CA GLU A 397 27.49 28.30 52.48
C GLU A 397 27.40 29.78 52.89
N VAL A 398 26.68 30.62 52.11
CA VAL A 398 26.46 32.02 52.45
C VAL A 398 25.69 32.16 53.74
N ILE A 399 24.62 31.39 53.94
CA ILE A 399 23.81 31.41 55.16
C ILE A 399 24.65 30.99 56.39
N ASN A 400 25.46 29.90 56.24
CA ASN A 400 26.35 29.44 57.29
C ASN A 400 27.41 30.50 57.65
N THR A 401 27.96 31.20 56.65
CA THR A 401 28.92 32.30 56.85
C THR A 401 28.27 33.49 57.57
N LEU A 402 27.05 33.84 57.18
CA LEU A 402 26.26 34.91 57.84
C LEU A 402 25.97 34.53 59.29
N LYS A 403 25.56 33.29 59.55
CA LYS A 403 25.31 32.80 60.92
C LYS A 403 26.56 32.88 61.76
N SER A 404 27.71 32.39 61.24
CA SER A 404 29.00 32.50 61.95
C SER A 404 29.42 33.95 62.21
N SER A 405 29.16 34.84 61.22
CA SER A 405 29.44 36.26 61.38
C SER A 405 28.55 36.91 62.43
N ALA A 406 27.25 36.56 62.45
CA ALA A 406 26.32 37.01 63.48
C ALA A 406 26.70 36.55 64.89
N ASP A 407 27.11 35.26 65.05
CA ASP A 407 27.59 34.70 66.30
C ASP A 407 28.91 35.42 66.77
N ASN A 408 29.82 35.70 65.83
CA ASN A 408 31.02 36.46 66.14
C ASN A 408 30.70 37.92 66.54
N LEU A 409 29.75 38.55 65.88
CA LEU A 409 29.26 39.90 66.21
C LEU A 409 28.63 39.92 67.60
N SER A 410 27.79 38.91 67.91
CA SER A 410 27.16 38.77 69.27
C SER A 410 28.22 38.62 70.37
N ARG A 411 29.26 37.76 70.16
CA ARG A 411 30.35 37.61 71.10
C ARG A 411 31.15 38.88 71.26
N THR A 412 31.42 39.60 70.21
CA THR A 412 32.16 40.87 70.22
C THR A 412 31.36 41.94 70.94
N ALA A 413 30.05 42.01 70.71
CA ALA A 413 29.13 42.92 71.46
C ALA A 413 29.11 42.56 72.98
N GLY A 414 29.10 41.28 73.31
CA GLY A 414 29.23 40.82 74.72
C GLY A 414 30.56 41.25 75.41
N ALA A 415 31.68 41.04 74.68
CA ALA A 415 32.98 41.47 75.16
C ALA A 415 33.11 43.01 75.32
N MET A 416 32.51 43.75 74.37
CA MET A 416 32.44 45.20 74.42
C MET A 416 31.62 45.69 75.64
N ASN A 417 30.48 45.03 75.92
CA ASN A 417 29.67 45.34 77.08
C ASN A 417 30.42 45.08 78.35
N GLU A 418 31.19 44.03 78.53
CA GLU A 418 32.02 43.79 79.65
C GLU A 418 33.17 44.76 79.82
N ALA A 419 33.85 45.10 78.66
CA ALA A 419 34.86 46.11 78.67
C ALA A 419 34.26 47.51 79.04
N THR A 420 33.05 47.85 78.60
CA THR A 420 32.35 49.08 79.02
C THR A 420 32.00 49.13 80.51
N ARG A 421 31.59 47.96 81.10
CA ARG A 421 31.39 47.84 82.55
C ARG A 421 32.66 48.07 83.31
N GLN A 422 33.76 47.45 82.85
CA GLN A 422 35.06 47.54 83.41
C GLN A 422 35.58 49.04 83.40
N VAL A 423 35.40 49.67 82.22
CA VAL A 423 35.71 51.12 82.10
C VAL A 423 34.82 51.97 83.05
N ALA A 424 33.50 51.64 83.09
CA ALA A 424 32.61 52.38 84.01
C ALA A 424 32.97 52.20 85.49
N GLY A 425 33.32 50.89 85.82
CA GLY A 425 33.85 50.57 87.21
C GLY A 425 35.15 51.30 87.52
N GLY A 426 36.08 51.34 86.52
CA GLY A 426 37.35 52.08 86.64
C GLY A 426 37.15 53.56 86.74
N SER A 427 36.18 54.14 85.97
CA SER A 427 35.82 55.57 86.02
C SER A 427 35.19 55.96 87.36
N ALA A 428 34.36 55.01 87.95
CA ALA A 428 33.79 55.23 89.27
C ALA A 428 34.85 55.23 90.34
N GLU A 429 35.82 54.30 90.30
CA GLU A 429 36.96 54.25 91.20
C GLU A 429 37.89 55.47 90.97
N GLN A 430 38.12 55.85 89.74
CA GLN A 430 38.88 57.09 89.41
C GLN A 430 38.19 58.36 89.91
N SER A 431 36.85 58.42 89.81
CA SER A 431 36.05 59.52 90.35
C SER A 431 36.14 59.53 91.91
N ARG A 432 36.11 58.38 92.61
CA ARG A 432 36.34 58.21 93.99
C ARG A 432 37.74 58.66 94.38
N LEU A 433 38.75 58.20 93.67
CA LEU A 433 40.17 58.64 93.91
C LEU A 433 40.38 60.13 93.63
N THR A 434 39.62 60.71 92.73
CA THR A 434 39.67 62.13 92.40
C THR A 434 38.94 62.98 93.44
N GLN A 435 37.87 62.47 94.04
CA GLN A 435 37.22 63.08 95.18
C GLN A 435 38.08 63.05 96.44
N GLU A 436 38.90 61.95 96.59
CA GLU A 436 39.87 61.85 97.72
C GLU A 436 41.11 62.72 97.48
N THR A 437 41.36 63.10 96.24
CA THR A 437 42.38 64.12 95.91
C THR A 437 41.77 65.53 95.69
N ALA A 438 40.71 65.85 96.43
CA ALA A 438 39.87 67.01 96.24
C ALA A 438 40.50 68.37 96.48
N SER A 439 41.84 68.50 96.64
CA SER A 439 42.56 69.78 96.54
C SER A 439 43.12 70.13 95.14
N SER A 440 42.77 69.26 94.11
CA SER A 440 43.16 69.51 92.73
C SER A 440 41.94 69.49 91.83
N ALA A 441 40.86 69.97 92.29
CA ALA A 441 39.54 69.90 91.67
C ALA A 441 39.34 70.66 90.34
N ASN A 442 40.30 71.48 89.96
CA ASN A 442 40.14 72.28 88.71
C ASN A 442 40.74 71.64 87.44
N ALA A 443 41.53 70.54 87.59
CA ALA A 443 42.10 69.94 86.39
C ALA A 443 41.31 68.75 85.85
N MET A 444 40.28 68.32 86.61
CA MET A 444 39.47 67.15 86.21
C MET A 444 38.18 67.47 85.44
N SER A 445 37.74 68.74 85.46
CA SER A 445 36.55 69.13 84.76
C SER A 445 36.76 69.01 83.23
N ASP A 446 37.99 69.22 82.76
CA ASP A 446 38.30 69.15 81.34
C ASP A 446 38.38 67.67 80.83
N SER A 447 38.80 66.76 81.74
CA SER A 447 38.89 65.28 81.40
C SER A 447 37.54 64.60 81.26
N ILE A 448 36.52 65.04 82.03
CA ILE A 448 35.17 64.53 82.02
C ILE A 448 34.48 64.89 80.66
N GLY A 449 34.79 66.09 80.11
CA GLY A 449 34.28 66.52 78.82
C GLY A 449 34.79 65.69 77.68
N GLU A 450 36.03 65.22 77.75
CA GLU A 450 36.66 64.35 76.73
C GLU A 450 36.10 62.91 76.75
N VAL A 451 35.83 62.34 77.96
CA VAL A 451 35.22 61.05 78.12
C VAL A 451 33.78 61.03 77.66
N ALA A 452 33.02 62.06 77.85
CA ALA A 452 31.63 62.13 77.37
C ALA A 452 31.56 62.31 75.84
N SER A 453 32.57 62.96 75.21
CA SER A 453 32.73 63.07 73.77
C SER A 453 32.99 61.73 73.12
N ASN A 454 33.89 60.95 73.74
CA ASN A 454 34.23 59.57 73.23
C ASN A 454 33.06 58.55 73.35
N ALA A 455 32.22 58.70 74.39
CA ALA A 455 31.02 57.87 74.54
C ALA A 455 29.96 58.15 73.45
N GLY A 456 29.86 59.44 73.04
CA GLY A 456 29.00 59.88 71.97
C GLY A 456 29.45 59.40 70.58
N GLU A 457 30.78 59.32 70.39
CA GLU A 457 31.37 58.81 69.12
C GLU A 457 31.21 57.30 68.95
N VAL A 458 31.26 56.54 70.03
CA VAL A 458 30.98 55.08 70.05
C VAL A 458 29.50 54.78 69.76
N ASP A 459 28.56 55.66 70.29
CA ASP A 459 27.14 55.52 69.99
C ASP A 459 26.83 55.85 68.51
N GLN A 460 27.55 56.84 67.94
CA GLN A 460 27.43 57.18 66.53
C GLN A 460 27.92 56.04 65.61
N ILE A 461 29.03 55.39 65.96
CA ILE A 461 29.56 54.20 65.20
C ILE A 461 28.62 53.01 65.32
N ALA A 462 27.96 52.81 66.45
CA ALA A 462 27.01 51.73 66.64
C ALA A 462 25.71 51.94 65.81
N ARG A 463 25.27 53.23 65.66
CA ARG A 463 24.12 53.55 64.78
C ARG A 463 24.41 53.41 63.33
N ASP A 464 25.59 53.77 62.81
CA ASP A 464 26.03 53.61 61.45
C ASP A 464 26.18 52.16 61.07
N GLY A 465 26.64 51.26 61.99
CA GLY A 465 26.68 49.85 61.80
C GLY A 465 25.31 49.18 61.63
N ARG A 466 24.29 49.72 62.34
CA ARG A 466 22.93 49.21 62.26
C ARG A 466 22.22 49.69 60.98
N THR A 467 22.45 50.86 60.47
CA THR A 467 21.90 51.40 59.24
C THR A 467 22.46 50.67 58.01
N LYS A 468 23.75 50.30 58.04
CA LYS A 468 24.37 49.49 56.93
C LYS A 468 23.94 48.02 56.92
N THR A 469 23.37 47.50 57.98
CA THR A 469 22.82 46.12 58.02
C THR A 469 21.39 46.05 57.51
N ASP A 470 20.65 47.19 57.63
CA ASP A 470 19.27 47.31 57.09
C ASP A 470 19.22 47.68 55.60
N GLU A 471 20.32 48.18 54.99
CA GLU A 471 20.43 48.48 53.52
C GLU A 471 21.01 47.33 52.69
N GLY A 472 21.39 46.22 53.32
CA GLY A 472 22.01 45.04 52.67
C GLY A 472 21.07 43.85 52.48
N TYR A 473 19.74 44.06 52.57
CA TYR A 473 18.71 43.03 52.22
C TYR A 473 18.05 43.33 50.90
#